data_eee9e856c6ab0a7a04c63c6259b94f04
#
_entry.id   eee9e856c6ab0a7a04c63c6259b94f04
#
_cell.length_a   1.000
_cell.length_b   1.000
_cell.length_c   1.000
_cell.angle_alpha   90.00
_cell.angle_beta   90.00
_cell.angle_gamma   90.00
#
_symmetry.space_group_name_H-M   'P 1'
#
loop_
_entity.id
_entity.type
_entity.pdbx_description
1 polymer ?
#
loop_
_entity_poly.entity_id
_entity_poly.type
_entity_poly.pdbx_seq_one_letter_code
_entity_poly.pdbx_strand_id
1 'polypeptide(L)'
;MVLTIEGLTLEFEGLHPLTGVSMSVDDGALAALVGPNGAGKTCVLNCVGGFYTPKAGRIRFGDAMIQGLAPHQIAARGIARTFQFVELFRGMSVLDNILLGRHRHMRSGVLAGGIFWGRSRREETLHRRRAEEIIEFLELERHRTELIATLPFGVQKLVAIGRALAMEPTLLLLDEPSTGMNREEKENLARFLLRIKHELRTTMLWVEHDMELVGDLADTVTVLDFGRKIAEGPPAEVLRDPLVAEAYLGRAYARERGAG
;
A
#
# COMPACT_ATOMS: atom_id res chain seq x y z
N MET A 1 -11.72 -13.31 -5.43
CA MET A 1 -11.58 -11.92 -4.94
C MET A 1 -11.08 -11.96 -3.50
N VAL A 2 -10.05 -11.18 -3.21
CA VAL A 2 -9.49 -11.05 -1.85
C VAL A 2 -10.11 -9.87 -1.12
N LEU A 3 -10.32 -8.73 -1.83
CA LEU A 3 -10.95 -7.54 -1.28
C LEU A 3 -12.19 -7.19 -2.09
N THR A 4 -13.30 -6.92 -1.41
CA THR A 4 -14.55 -6.44 -2.03
C THR A 4 -15.04 -5.22 -1.25
N ILE A 5 -15.31 -4.14 -1.96
CA ILE A 5 -15.87 -2.89 -1.45
C ILE A 5 -17.21 -2.67 -2.15
N GLU A 6 -18.29 -2.48 -1.38
CA GLU A 6 -19.65 -2.30 -1.90
C GLU A 6 -20.27 -1.03 -1.33
N GLY A 7 -20.59 -0.06 -2.18
CA GLY A 7 -21.32 1.15 -1.84
C GLY A 7 -20.64 2.03 -0.79
N LEU A 8 -19.29 2.03 -0.74
CA LEU A 8 -18.52 2.73 0.28
C LEU A 8 -18.80 4.24 0.27
N THR A 9 -19.32 4.74 1.37
CA THR A 9 -19.62 6.17 1.55
C THR A 9 -18.92 6.67 2.81
N LEU A 10 -18.16 7.75 2.67
CA LEU A 10 -17.43 8.40 3.76
C LEU A 10 -17.87 9.85 3.83
N GLU A 11 -18.13 10.34 5.05
CA GLU A 11 -18.56 11.70 5.32
C GLU A 11 -17.83 12.27 6.54
N PHE A 12 -17.38 13.52 6.43
CA PHE A 12 -16.80 14.32 7.51
C PHE A 12 -17.42 15.71 7.50
N GLU A 13 -18.11 16.10 8.55
CA GLU A 13 -18.61 17.48 8.76
C GLU A 13 -19.21 18.13 7.50
N GLY A 14 -20.00 17.37 6.73
CA GLY A 14 -20.63 17.85 5.49
C GLY A 14 -19.80 17.67 4.22
N LEU A 15 -18.55 17.21 4.31
CA LEU A 15 -17.76 16.79 3.16
C LEU A 15 -18.03 15.30 2.85
N HIS A 16 -18.18 14.98 1.57
CA HIS A 16 -18.41 13.60 1.08
C HIS A 16 -17.23 13.11 0.24
N PRO A 17 -16.09 12.75 0.87
CA PRO A 17 -14.91 12.29 0.12
C PRO A 17 -15.15 11.00 -0.66
N LEU A 18 -16.13 10.17 -0.26
CA LEU A 18 -16.54 8.97 -1.00
C LEU A 18 -18.07 8.88 -1.03
N THR A 19 -18.63 8.55 -2.19
CA THR A 19 -20.06 8.40 -2.41
C THR A 19 -20.34 7.12 -3.21
N GLY A 20 -20.72 6.04 -2.52
CA GLY A 20 -21.18 4.81 -3.14
C GLY A 20 -20.11 4.06 -3.94
N VAL A 21 -18.83 4.18 -3.57
CA VAL A 21 -17.73 3.52 -4.29
C VAL A 21 -17.80 2.00 -4.13
N SER A 22 -17.78 1.29 -5.26
CA SER A 22 -17.73 -0.17 -5.30
C SER A 22 -16.58 -0.62 -6.20
N MET A 23 -15.73 -1.52 -5.71
CA MET A 23 -14.60 -2.10 -6.43
C MET A 23 -14.21 -3.45 -5.83
N SER A 24 -13.42 -4.22 -6.56
CA SER A 24 -12.88 -5.49 -6.07
C SER A 24 -11.43 -5.68 -6.47
N VAL A 25 -10.72 -6.51 -5.70
CA VAL A 25 -9.35 -6.93 -5.99
C VAL A 25 -9.31 -8.45 -5.98
N ASP A 26 -8.86 -9.04 -7.09
CA ASP A 26 -8.71 -10.48 -7.22
C ASP A 26 -7.45 -10.98 -6.49
N ASP A 27 -7.45 -12.27 -6.17
CA ASP A 27 -6.32 -12.91 -5.50
C ASP A 27 -5.07 -12.91 -6.40
N GLY A 28 -3.94 -12.50 -5.83
CA GLY A 28 -2.67 -12.38 -6.55
C GLY A 28 -2.61 -11.25 -7.59
N ALA A 29 -3.67 -10.42 -7.71
CA ALA A 29 -3.68 -9.29 -8.63
C ALA A 29 -2.98 -8.05 -8.07
N LEU A 30 -2.48 -7.22 -8.98
CA LEU A 30 -2.09 -5.84 -8.73
C LEU A 30 -3.21 -4.93 -9.28
N ALA A 31 -4.09 -4.47 -8.40
CA ALA A 31 -5.15 -3.54 -8.74
C ALA A 31 -4.72 -2.10 -8.48
N ALA A 32 -4.88 -1.24 -9.49
CA ALA A 32 -4.58 0.19 -9.33
C ALA A 32 -5.85 0.99 -9.03
N LEU A 33 -5.75 1.92 -8.10
CA LEU A 33 -6.76 2.93 -7.81
C LEU A 33 -6.20 4.29 -8.19
N VAL A 34 -6.74 4.88 -9.26
CA VAL A 34 -6.24 6.11 -9.84
C VAL A 34 -7.29 7.22 -9.82
N GLY A 35 -6.89 8.42 -10.17
CA GLY A 35 -7.77 9.57 -10.23
C GLY A 35 -7.06 10.86 -9.86
N PRO A 36 -7.64 12.03 -10.15
CA PRO A 36 -7.07 13.32 -9.80
C PRO A 36 -6.82 13.50 -8.30
N ASN A 37 -6.02 14.50 -7.93
CA ASN A 37 -5.81 14.86 -6.53
C ASN A 37 -7.14 15.28 -5.88
N GLY A 38 -7.43 14.73 -4.69
CA GLY A 38 -8.70 14.94 -4.00
C GLY A 38 -9.86 14.07 -4.51
N ALA A 39 -9.62 13.10 -5.40
CA ALA A 39 -10.66 12.16 -5.86
C ALA A 39 -11.11 11.14 -4.80
N GLY A 40 -10.44 11.05 -3.64
CA GLY A 40 -10.82 10.14 -2.55
C GLY A 40 -9.98 8.85 -2.46
N LYS A 41 -8.94 8.69 -3.27
CA LYS A 41 -8.09 7.47 -3.31
C LYS A 41 -7.55 7.05 -1.94
N THR A 42 -6.85 7.96 -1.26
CA THR A 42 -6.30 7.71 0.09
C THR A 42 -7.40 7.46 1.12
N CYS A 43 -8.61 8.04 0.92
CA CYS A 43 -9.77 7.75 1.78
C CYS A 43 -10.22 6.29 1.66
N VAL A 44 -10.19 5.70 0.46
CA VAL A 44 -10.45 4.26 0.26
C VAL A 44 -9.43 3.43 1.04
N LEU A 45 -8.12 3.71 0.88
CA LEU A 45 -7.08 3.01 1.63
C LEU A 45 -7.24 3.17 3.14
N ASN A 46 -7.64 4.37 3.61
CA ASN A 46 -7.89 4.64 5.03
C ASN A 46 -9.09 3.84 5.57
N CYS A 47 -10.14 3.65 4.77
CA CYS A 47 -11.28 2.81 5.15
C CYS A 47 -10.87 1.33 5.20
N VAL A 48 -10.14 0.83 4.20
CA VAL A 48 -9.64 -0.56 4.17
C VAL A 48 -8.65 -0.81 5.31
N GLY A 49 -7.79 0.16 5.61
CA GLY A 49 -6.80 0.08 6.70
C GLY A 49 -7.35 0.33 8.10
N GLY A 50 -8.65 0.65 8.24
CA GLY A 50 -9.32 0.88 9.53
C GLY A 50 -8.99 2.22 10.20
N PHE A 51 -8.42 3.18 9.46
CA PHE A 51 -8.19 4.54 9.95
C PHE A 51 -9.44 5.40 9.88
N TYR A 52 -10.35 5.09 8.93
CA TYR A 52 -11.63 5.74 8.80
C TYR A 52 -12.75 4.71 8.85
N THR A 53 -13.83 5.05 9.58
CA THR A 53 -15.05 4.24 9.60
C THR A 53 -16.03 4.81 8.57
N PRO A 54 -16.40 4.04 7.53
CA PRO A 54 -17.35 4.52 6.53
C PRO A 54 -18.74 4.71 7.15
N LYS A 55 -19.49 5.73 6.65
CA LYS A 55 -20.87 6.00 7.04
C LYS A 55 -21.82 4.92 6.50
N ALA A 56 -21.54 4.42 5.30
CA ALA A 56 -22.32 3.36 4.66
C ALA A 56 -21.43 2.51 3.75
N GLY A 57 -21.95 1.35 3.34
CA GLY A 57 -21.25 0.39 2.51
C GLY A 57 -20.61 -0.73 3.32
N ARG A 58 -19.96 -1.64 2.61
CA ARG A 58 -19.33 -2.83 3.18
C ARG A 58 -17.94 -3.02 2.62
N ILE A 59 -17.02 -3.48 3.49
CA ILE A 59 -15.66 -3.86 3.09
C ILE A 59 -15.45 -5.29 3.58
N ARG A 60 -15.22 -6.21 2.63
CA ARG A 60 -14.92 -7.62 2.91
C ARG A 60 -13.51 -7.95 2.49
N PHE A 61 -12.82 -8.70 3.34
CA PHE A 61 -11.53 -9.29 3.06
C PHE A 61 -11.66 -10.81 3.21
N GLY A 62 -11.58 -11.51 2.08
CA GLY A 62 -12.05 -12.89 1.99
C GLY A 62 -13.53 -12.98 2.40
N ASP A 63 -13.83 -13.85 3.36
CA ASP A 63 -15.19 -14.01 3.89
C ASP A 63 -15.50 -13.09 5.09
N ALA A 64 -14.52 -12.34 5.58
CA ALA A 64 -14.66 -11.52 6.77
C ALA A 64 -15.01 -10.06 6.45
N MET A 65 -15.96 -9.51 7.18
CA MET A 65 -16.24 -8.07 7.19
C MET A 65 -15.15 -7.37 8.01
N ILE A 66 -14.58 -6.31 7.44
CA ILE A 66 -13.47 -5.57 8.08
C ILE A 66 -13.78 -4.11 8.37
N GLN A 67 -14.88 -3.56 7.83
CA GLN A 67 -15.24 -2.16 8.12
C GLN A 67 -15.46 -1.95 9.63
N GLY A 68 -14.93 -0.83 10.14
CA GLY A 68 -15.01 -0.47 11.56
C GLY A 68 -14.05 -1.22 12.48
N LEU A 69 -13.23 -2.12 11.95
CA LEU A 69 -12.15 -2.74 12.73
C LEU A 69 -10.98 -1.74 12.90
N ALA A 70 -10.34 -1.80 14.06
CA ALA A 70 -9.15 -1.00 14.32
C ALA A 70 -7.95 -1.46 13.46
N PRO A 71 -6.97 -0.58 13.14
CA PRO A 71 -5.84 -0.90 12.26
C PRO A 71 -5.05 -2.14 12.68
N HIS A 72 -4.83 -2.35 13.99
CA HIS A 72 -4.12 -3.53 14.48
C HIS A 72 -4.90 -4.85 14.23
N GLN A 73 -6.24 -4.80 14.25
CA GLN A 73 -7.11 -5.95 13.94
C GLN A 73 -7.09 -6.27 12.44
N ILE A 74 -7.01 -5.24 11.60
CA ILE A 74 -6.86 -5.38 10.15
C ILE A 74 -5.49 -5.94 9.81
N ALA A 75 -4.43 -5.39 10.41
CA ALA A 75 -3.09 -5.93 10.30
C ALA A 75 -3.04 -7.41 10.73
N ALA A 76 -3.71 -7.78 11.83
CA ALA A 76 -3.82 -9.17 12.29
C ALA A 76 -4.49 -10.11 11.29
N ARG A 77 -5.26 -9.61 10.33
CA ARG A 77 -5.88 -10.40 9.26
C ARG A 77 -5.02 -10.57 8.01
N GLY A 78 -3.83 -9.97 7.96
CA GLY A 78 -2.92 -10.09 6.83
C GLY A 78 -3.00 -8.93 5.84
N ILE A 79 -3.52 -7.79 6.24
CA ILE A 79 -3.47 -6.56 5.45
C ILE A 79 -2.33 -5.69 5.97
N ALA A 80 -1.32 -5.43 5.14
CA ALA A 80 -0.26 -4.47 5.44
C ALA A 80 -0.41 -3.21 4.57
N ARG A 81 0.13 -2.10 5.04
CA ARG A 81 0.12 -0.81 4.32
C ARG A 81 1.47 -0.14 4.35
N THR A 82 1.87 0.44 3.22
CA THR A 82 2.88 1.49 3.17
C THR A 82 2.19 2.84 3.22
N PHE A 83 2.83 3.85 3.81
CA PHE A 83 2.30 5.20 3.86
C PHE A 83 2.99 6.07 2.80
N GLN A 84 2.28 7.07 2.28
CA GLN A 84 2.79 8.03 1.30
C GLN A 84 4.08 8.71 1.78
N PHE A 85 4.13 9.13 3.05
CA PHE A 85 5.34 9.57 3.70
C PHE A 85 6.10 8.37 4.27
N VAL A 86 7.42 8.39 4.12
CA VAL A 86 8.29 7.31 4.60
C VAL A 86 8.33 7.34 6.13
N GLU A 87 7.39 6.65 6.77
CA GLU A 87 7.31 6.51 8.24
C GLU A 87 8.27 5.44 8.75
N LEU A 88 9.57 5.63 8.48
CA LEU A 88 10.63 4.77 9.01
C LEU A 88 11.28 5.41 10.25
N PHE A 89 11.79 4.56 11.11
CA PHE A 89 12.61 5.02 12.25
C PHE A 89 13.98 5.41 11.76
N ARG A 90 14.19 6.70 11.56
CA ARG A 90 15.38 7.28 10.91
C ARG A 90 16.69 6.96 11.63
N GLY A 91 16.66 6.78 12.96
CA GLY A 91 17.80 6.42 13.81
C GLY A 91 18.05 4.91 13.91
N MET A 92 17.30 4.09 13.18
CA MET A 92 17.47 2.64 13.11
C MET A 92 18.07 2.22 11.78
N SER A 93 18.70 1.04 11.75
CA SER A 93 19.21 0.44 10.52
C SER A 93 18.09 -0.06 9.60
N VAL A 94 18.43 -0.40 8.35
CA VAL A 94 17.52 -1.08 7.41
C VAL A 94 16.99 -2.38 8.03
N LEU A 95 17.89 -3.21 8.56
CA LEU A 95 17.52 -4.48 9.18
C LEU A 95 16.55 -4.28 10.35
N ASP A 96 16.82 -3.31 11.23
CA ASP A 96 15.96 -3.06 12.39
C ASP A 96 14.58 -2.55 11.99
N ASN A 97 14.49 -1.69 10.97
CA ASN A 97 13.20 -1.23 10.43
C ASN A 97 12.38 -2.38 9.83
N ILE A 98 13.00 -3.29 9.10
CA ILE A 98 12.32 -4.48 8.54
C ILE A 98 11.90 -5.43 9.66
N LEU A 99 12.76 -5.63 10.67
CA LEU A 99 12.42 -6.43 11.86
C LEU A 99 11.20 -5.92 12.63
N LEU A 100 10.95 -4.61 12.66
CA LEU A 100 9.73 -4.07 13.27
C LEU A 100 8.46 -4.61 12.60
N GLY A 101 8.48 -4.88 11.29
CA GLY A 101 7.38 -5.54 10.59
C GLY A 101 7.09 -6.96 11.11
N ARG A 102 8.10 -7.62 11.70
CA ARG A 102 7.95 -8.97 12.31
C ARG A 102 7.28 -8.96 13.67
N HIS A 103 7.12 -7.79 14.32
CA HIS A 103 6.56 -7.71 15.68
C HIS A 103 5.22 -8.42 15.84
N ARG A 104 4.37 -8.40 14.80
CA ARG A 104 3.10 -9.13 14.75
C ARG A 104 3.25 -10.64 15.00
N HIS A 105 4.35 -11.24 14.56
CA HIS A 105 4.62 -12.68 14.64
C HIS A 105 5.36 -13.08 15.92
N MET A 106 5.85 -12.10 16.70
CA MET A 106 6.53 -12.35 17.96
C MET A 106 5.52 -12.68 19.06
N ARG A 107 5.68 -13.84 19.67
CA ARG A 107 4.80 -14.34 20.75
C ARG A 107 5.43 -14.20 22.14
N SER A 108 6.75 -14.01 22.21
CA SER A 108 7.45 -13.81 23.47
C SER A 108 7.13 -12.42 24.03
N GLY A 109 6.37 -12.38 25.15
CA GLY A 109 6.09 -11.13 25.87
C GLY A 109 7.33 -10.50 26.48
N VAL A 110 7.22 -9.22 26.84
CA VAL A 110 8.32 -8.40 27.42
C VAL A 110 9.04 -9.07 28.60
N LEU A 111 8.33 -9.89 29.40
CA LEU A 111 8.89 -10.65 30.52
C LEU A 111 9.76 -11.84 30.06
N ALA A 112 9.48 -12.46 28.90
CA ALA A 112 10.30 -13.53 28.36
C ALA A 112 11.53 -13.02 27.59
N GLY A 113 11.48 -11.79 27.08
CA GLY A 113 12.60 -11.11 26.44
C GLY A 113 13.74 -10.74 27.38
N GLY A 114 13.44 -10.60 28.69
CA GLY A 114 14.46 -10.34 29.73
C GLY A 114 15.28 -11.56 30.15
N ILE A 115 14.81 -12.78 29.83
CA ILE A 115 15.52 -14.03 30.11
C ILE A 115 15.89 -14.64 28.76
N PHE A 116 17.06 -14.30 28.23
CA PHE A 116 17.64 -14.70 26.92
C PHE A 116 17.89 -16.20 26.77
N TRP A 117 17.00 -17.10 27.27
CA TRP A 117 17.19 -18.53 27.24
C TRP A 117 16.08 -19.29 26.44
N GLY A 118 16.52 -20.11 25.50
CA GLY A 118 15.73 -21.15 24.86
C GLY A 118 14.77 -20.66 23.76
N ARG A 119 13.51 -20.50 24.06
CA ARG A 119 12.43 -20.15 23.08
C ARG A 119 12.59 -18.76 22.46
N SER A 120 12.92 -17.76 23.26
CA SER A 120 13.10 -16.36 22.83
C SER A 120 14.23 -16.22 21.81
N ARG A 121 15.37 -16.90 22.03
CA ARG A 121 16.51 -16.87 21.09
C ARG A 121 16.20 -17.53 19.75
N ARG A 122 15.44 -18.63 19.74
CA ARG A 122 15.02 -19.31 18.50
C ARG A 122 14.04 -18.44 17.70
N GLU A 123 13.11 -17.80 18.38
CA GLU A 123 12.14 -16.90 17.76
C GLU A 123 12.83 -15.67 17.16
N GLU A 124 13.74 -15.03 17.89
CA GLU A 124 14.55 -13.92 17.39
C GLU A 124 15.38 -14.31 16.16
N THR A 125 16.06 -15.47 16.21
CA THR A 125 16.84 -15.97 15.08
C THR A 125 15.94 -16.21 13.84
N LEU A 126 14.74 -16.75 14.03
CA LEU A 126 13.78 -16.95 12.95
C LEU A 126 13.34 -15.63 12.33
N HIS A 127 12.94 -14.65 13.16
CA HIS A 127 12.47 -13.36 12.66
C HIS A 127 13.60 -12.58 11.97
N ARG A 128 14.83 -12.66 12.51
CA ARG A 128 15.99 -12.05 11.87
C ARG A 128 16.25 -12.67 10.50
N ARG A 129 16.21 -14.01 10.40
CA ARG A 129 16.37 -14.70 9.12
C ARG A 129 15.31 -14.25 8.09
N ARG A 130 14.04 -14.13 8.52
CA ARG A 130 12.98 -13.64 7.65
C ARG A 130 13.20 -12.18 7.19
N ALA A 131 13.72 -11.32 8.06
CA ALA A 131 14.09 -9.96 7.67
C ALA A 131 15.26 -9.95 6.68
N GLU A 132 16.26 -10.81 6.85
CA GLU A 132 17.39 -10.96 5.91
C GLU A 132 16.89 -11.46 4.53
N GLU A 133 15.99 -12.43 4.48
CA GLU A 133 15.38 -12.92 3.23
C GLU A 133 14.66 -11.79 2.47
N ILE A 134 14.03 -10.81 3.18
CA ILE A 134 13.40 -9.64 2.57
C ILE A 134 14.45 -8.64 2.09
N ILE A 135 15.54 -8.44 2.85
CA ILE A 135 16.67 -7.59 2.46
C ILE A 135 17.29 -8.12 1.14
N GLU A 136 17.53 -9.42 1.04
CA GLU A 136 18.02 -10.07 -0.16
C GLU A 136 17.02 -9.94 -1.32
N PHE A 137 15.73 -10.19 -1.06
CA PHE A 137 14.67 -10.06 -2.06
C PHE A 137 14.58 -8.66 -2.67
N LEU A 138 14.80 -7.60 -1.87
CA LEU A 138 14.76 -6.19 -2.29
C LEU A 138 16.15 -5.65 -2.68
N GLU A 139 17.19 -6.50 -2.71
CA GLU A 139 18.58 -6.14 -3.07
C GLU A 139 19.13 -5.00 -2.19
N LEU A 140 18.82 -5.05 -0.89
CA LEU A 140 19.20 -4.05 0.11
C LEU A 140 20.42 -4.47 0.94
N GLU A 141 21.15 -5.55 0.61
CA GLU A 141 22.22 -6.16 1.42
C GLU A 141 23.33 -5.15 1.74
N ARG A 142 23.71 -4.31 0.76
CA ARG A 142 24.74 -3.27 0.95
C ARG A 142 24.35 -2.20 1.97
N HIS A 143 23.04 -1.96 2.12
CA HIS A 143 22.48 -0.95 3.02
C HIS A 143 22.02 -1.53 4.36
N ARG A 144 22.16 -2.83 4.58
CA ARG A 144 21.58 -3.60 5.68
C ARG A 144 21.81 -2.98 7.06
N THR A 145 22.99 -2.46 7.34
CA THR A 145 23.39 -1.86 8.63
C THR A 145 23.40 -0.34 8.63
N GLU A 146 23.10 0.28 7.48
CA GLU A 146 23.07 1.73 7.37
C GLU A 146 21.82 2.31 8.06
N LEU A 147 21.95 3.49 8.62
CA LEU A 147 20.83 4.22 9.21
C LEU A 147 19.91 4.77 8.11
N ILE A 148 18.61 4.68 8.32
CA ILE A 148 17.61 5.19 7.34
C ILE A 148 17.87 6.66 6.98
N ALA A 149 18.30 7.47 7.95
CA ALA A 149 18.54 8.91 7.74
C ALA A 149 19.61 9.20 6.67
N THR A 150 20.51 8.26 6.39
CA THR A 150 21.64 8.44 5.43
C THR A 150 21.34 7.89 4.04
N LEU A 151 20.23 7.20 3.86
CA LEU A 151 19.90 6.53 2.62
C LEU A 151 19.25 7.47 1.60
N PRO A 152 19.45 7.22 0.29
CA PRO A 152 18.69 7.85 -0.79
C PRO A 152 17.18 7.60 -0.60
N PHE A 153 16.35 8.55 -1.08
CA PHE A 153 14.90 8.48 -0.88
C PHE A 153 14.26 7.22 -1.49
N GLY A 154 14.66 6.82 -2.69
CA GLY A 154 14.19 5.59 -3.34
C GLY A 154 14.49 4.34 -2.51
N VAL A 155 15.69 4.26 -1.90
CA VAL A 155 16.06 3.16 -1.01
C VAL A 155 15.18 3.15 0.24
N GLN A 156 14.92 4.31 0.85
CA GLN A 156 14.00 4.41 2.00
C GLN A 156 12.60 3.89 1.65
N LYS A 157 12.08 4.19 0.46
CA LYS A 157 10.79 3.65 -0.03
C LYS A 157 10.80 2.13 -0.13
N LEU A 158 11.88 1.54 -0.65
CA LEU A 158 12.03 0.07 -0.68
C LEU A 158 12.08 -0.54 0.72
N VAL A 159 12.76 0.11 1.67
CA VAL A 159 12.75 -0.33 3.07
C VAL A 159 11.34 -0.28 3.68
N ALA A 160 10.54 0.74 3.36
CA ALA A 160 9.14 0.82 3.81
C ALA A 160 8.30 -0.34 3.24
N ILE A 161 8.48 -0.69 1.97
CA ILE A 161 7.86 -1.87 1.35
C ILE A 161 8.36 -3.15 2.06
N GLY A 162 9.67 -3.28 2.29
CA GLY A 162 10.26 -4.41 3.00
C GLY A 162 9.68 -4.60 4.41
N ARG A 163 9.49 -3.51 5.16
CA ARG A 163 8.83 -3.56 6.48
C ARG A 163 7.38 -4.05 6.38
N ALA A 164 6.65 -3.64 5.34
CA ALA A 164 5.29 -4.12 5.11
C ALA A 164 5.28 -5.60 4.69
N LEU A 165 6.19 -6.05 3.82
CA LEU A 165 6.36 -7.45 3.43
C LEU A 165 6.76 -8.35 4.62
N ALA A 166 7.52 -7.81 5.58
CA ALA A 166 7.89 -8.53 6.79
C ALA A 166 6.69 -8.94 7.65
N MET A 167 5.54 -8.32 7.46
CA MET A 167 4.26 -8.77 8.06
C MET A 167 3.68 -10.00 7.38
N GLU A 168 4.27 -10.51 6.30
CA GLU A 168 3.75 -11.61 5.46
C GLU A 168 2.28 -11.36 5.06
N PRO A 169 2.00 -10.25 4.36
CA PRO A 169 0.62 -9.85 4.06
C PRO A 169 0.01 -10.70 2.94
N THR A 170 -1.29 -10.98 3.05
CA THR A 170 -2.10 -11.47 1.94
C THR A 170 -2.50 -10.31 1.00
N LEU A 171 -2.74 -9.12 1.57
CA LEU A 171 -3.03 -7.89 0.84
C LEU A 171 -2.08 -6.77 1.27
N LEU A 172 -1.38 -6.20 0.31
CA LEU A 172 -0.50 -5.05 0.49
C LEU A 172 -1.16 -3.79 -0.09
N LEU A 173 -1.37 -2.80 0.76
CA LEU A 173 -1.87 -1.49 0.37
C LEU A 173 -0.68 -0.55 0.12
N LEU A 174 -0.57 -0.03 -1.10
CA LEU A 174 0.50 0.87 -1.52
C LEU A 174 -0.08 2.27 -1.79
N ASP A 175 0.41 3.28 -1.09
CA ASP A 175 -0.06 4.66 -1.22
C ASP A 175 1.01 5.52 -1.89
N GLU A 176 0.88 5.76 -3.19
CA GLU A 176 1.77 6.54 -4.05
C GLU A 176 3.27 6.21 -3.85
N PRO A 177 3.69 4.95 -3.98
CA PRO A 177 5.07 4.56 -3.71
C PRO A 177 6.08 5.19 -4.67
N SER A 178 5.69 5.53 -5.91
CA SER A 178 6.58 6.12 -6.93
C SER A 178 6.81 7.62 -6.75
N THR A 179 6.00 8.29 -5.91
CA THR A 179 6.08 9.75 -5.71
C THR A 179 7.47 10.17 -5.20
N GLY A 180 8.08 11.14 -5.88
CA GLY A 180 9.40 11.67 -5.54
C GLY A 180 10.57 10.84 -6.05
N MET A 181 10.34 9.75 -6.78
CA MET A 181 11.35 8.92 -7.41
C MET A 181 11.74 9.45 -8.80
N ASN A 182 13.01 9.32 -9.15
CA ASN A 182 13.47 9.50 -10.52
C ASN A 182 13.11 8.29 -11.39
N ARG A 183 13.40 8.36 -12.70
CA ARG A 183 13.03 7.31 -13.66
C ARG A 183 13.64 5.94 -13.32
N GLU A 184 14.92 5.88 -13.00
CA GLU A 184 15.63 4.65 -12.67
C GLU A 184 15.04 4.01 -11.39
N GLU A 185 14.75 4.83 -10.37
CA GLU A 185 14.10 4.37 -9.13
C GLU A 185 12.71 3.83 -9.38
N LYS A 186 11.92 4.45 -10.30
CA LYS A 186 10.60 3.96 -10.70
C LYS A 186 10.67 2.62 -11.44
N GLU A 187 11.62 2.46 -12.36
CA GLU A 187 11.86 1.20 -13.07
C GLU A 187 12.25 0.09 -12.09
N ASN A 188 13.08 0.40 -11.10
CA ASN A 188 13.42 -0.52 -10.02
C ASN A 188 12.21 -0.89 -9.16
N LEU A 189 11.40 0.10 -8.76
CA LEU A 189 10.16 -0.15 -8.02
C LEU A 189 9.21 -1.06 -8.81
N ALA A 190 9.01 -0.79 -10.10
CA ALA A 190 8.20 -1.61 -11.00
C ALA A 190 8.64 -3.07 -11.00
N ARG A 191 9.95 -3.30 -11.14
CA ARG A 191 10.54 -4.64 -11.09
C ARG A 191 10.23 -5.34 -9.76
N PHE A 192 10.38 -4.66 -8.62
CA PHE A 192 10.06 -5.25 -7.32
C PHE A 192 8.57 -5.51 -7.13
N LEU A 193 7.68 -4.64 -7.61
CA LEU A 193 6.23 -4.88 -7.54
C LEU A 193 5.84 -6.13 -8.34
N LEU A 194 6.40 -6.33 -9.54
CA LEU A 194 6.19 -7.55 -10.33
C LEU A 194 6.75 -8.80 -9.62
N ARG A 195 7.92 -8.70 -9.00
CA ARG A 195 8.48 -9.80 -8.20
C ARG A 195 7.60 -10.13 -6.99
N ILE A 196 7.11 -9.14 -6.26
CA ILE A 196 6.17 -9.33 -5.14
C ILE A 196 4.91 -10.05 -5.62
N LYS A 197 4.36 -9.64 -6.77
CA LYS A 197 3.19 -10.26 -7.37
C LYS A 197 3.45 -11.73 -7.75
N HIS A 198 4.54 -12.01 -8.48
CA HIS A 198 4.75 -13.33 -9.10
C HIS A 198 5.45 -14.32 -8.18
N GLU A 199 6.46 -13.89 -7.41
CA GLU A 199 7.25 -14.76 -6.55
C GLU A 199 6.59 -14.96 -5.17
N LEU A 200 6.05 -13.87 -4.56
CA LEU A 200 5.40 -13.91 -3.25
C LEU A 200 3.88 -14.13 -3.34
N ARG A 201 3.30 -13.99 -4.52
CA ARG A 201 1.84 -14.08 -4.77
C ARG A 201 1.02 -13.16 -3.88
N THR A 202 1.58 -12.03 -3.50
CA THR A 202 0.91 -11.04 -2.64
C THR A 202 -0.05 -10.22 -3.50
N THR A 203 -1.32 -10.18 -3.09
CA THR A 203 -2.30 -9.27 -3.69
C THR A 203 -1.96 -7.83 -3.33
N MET A 204 -2.10 -6.90 -4.28
CA MET A 204 -1.79 -5.49 -4.04
C MET A 204 -2.94 -4.59 -4.48
N LEU A 205 -3.28 -3.62 -3.63
CA LEU A 205 -4.09 -2.46 -3.99
C LEU A 205 -3.18 -1.23 -3.96
N TRP A 206 -3.01 -0.63 -5.12
CA TRP A 206 -2.02 0.39 -5.37
C TRP A 206 -2.66 1.71 -5.79
N VAL A 207 -2.52 2.74 -4.97
CA VAL A 207 -2.87 4.11 -5.34
C VAL A 207 -1.71 4.74 -6.07
N GLU A 208 -1.96 5.27 -7.27
CA GLU A 208 -0.94 5.87 -8.11
C GLU A 208 -1.52 6.99 -9.00
N HIS A 209 -0.64 7.84 -9.51
CA HIS A 209 -0.97 8.91 -10.44
C HIS A 209 -0.13 8.87 -11.72
N ASP A 210 0.90 8.03 -11.76
CA ASP A 210 1.74 7.76 -12.93
C ASP A 210 1.05 6.73 -13.84
N MET A 211 0.38 7.25 -14.90
CA MET A 211 -0.44 6.40 -15.79
C MET A 211 0.38 5.46 -16.65
N GLU A 212 1.64 5.80 -16.96
CA GLU A 212 2.55 4.91 -17.69
C GLU A 212 2.85 3.69 -16.83
N LEU A 213 3.25 3.91 -15.59
CA LEU A 213 3.55 2.84 -14.65
C LEU A 213 2.31 1.96 -14.35
N VAL A 214 1.13 2.58 -14.22
CA VAL A 214 -0.15 1.86 -14.03
C VAL A 214 -0.49 1.02 -15.26
N GLY A 215 -0.30 1.56 -16.45
CA GLY A 215 -0.55 0.85 -17.71
C GLY A 215 0.29 -0.40 -17.89
N ASP A 216 1.54 -0.34 -17.42
CA ASP A 216 2.52 -1.43 -17.56
C ASP A 216 2.36 -2.53 -16.51
N LEU A 217 1.87 -2.21 -15.31
CA LEU A 217 1.94 -3.11 -14.16
C LEU A 217 0.59 -3.64 -13.67
N ALA A 218 -0.48 -2.84 -13.77
CA ALA A 218 -1.75 -3.20 -13.18
C ALA A 218 -2.50 -4.26 -13.98
N ASP A 219 -3.19 -5.18 -13.29
CA ASP A 219 -4.15 -6.11 -13.93
C ASP A 219 -5.50 -5.43 -14.15
N THR A 220 -5.91 -4.60 -13.18
CA THR A 220 -7.15 -3.84 -13.23
C THR A 220 -6.93 -2.42 -12.72
N VAL A 221 -7.65 -1.48 -13.28
CA VAL A 221 -7.62 -0.07 -12.90
C VAL A 221 -9.01 0.37 -12.51
N THR A 222 -9.16 0.94 -11.33
CA THR A 222 -10.37 1.66 -10.90
C THR A 222 -10.08 3.14 -10.87
N VAL A 223 -10.91 3.94 -11.53
CA VAL A 223 -10.76 5.40 -11.58
C VAL A 223 -11.78 6.07 -10.68
N LEU A 224 -11.30 6.93 -9.80
CA LEU A 224 -12.15 7.81 -8.99
C LEU A 224 -12.08 9.24 -9.47
N ASP A 225 -13.24 9.90 -9.46
CA ASP A 225 -13.34 11.36 -9.55
C ASP A 225 -14.41 11.87 -8.58
N PHE A 226 -14.11 12.95 -7.84
CA PHE A 226 -14.98 13.53 -6.80
C PHE A 226 -15.67 12.49 -5.89
N GLY A 227 -14.89 11.50 -5.43
CA GLY A 227 -15.38 10.46 -4.52
C GLY A 227 -16.29 9.41 -5.17
N ARG A 228 -16.39 9.35 -6.48
CA ARG A 228 -17.18 8.37 -7.23
C ARG A 228 -16.30 7.56 -8.19
N LYS A 229 -16.67 6.31 -8.38
CA LYS A 229 -16.05 5.50 -9.45
C LYS A 229 -16.62 5.93 -10.80
N ILE A 230 -15.73 6.28 -11.74
CA ILE A 230 -16.11 6.67 -13.11
C ILE A 230 -15.75 5.60 -14.14
N ALA A 231 -14.74 4.77 -13.89
CA ALA A 231 -14.36 3.65 -14.75
C ALA A 231 -13.71 2.51 -13.95
N GLU A 232 -13.78 1.29 -14.46
CA GLU A 232 -13.09 0.12 -13.93
C GLU A 232 -12.89 -0.91 -15.04
N GLY A 233 -11.69 -1.49 -15.16
CA GLY A 233 -11.39 -2.51 -16.16
C GLY A 233 -9.89 -2.69 -16.39
N PRO A 234 -9.52 -3.39 -17.48
CA PRO A 234 -8.12 -3.51 -17.88
C PRO A 234 -7.50 -2.15 -18.19
N PRO A 235 -6.20 -1.93 -17.90
CA PRO A 235 -5.53 -0.64 -18.11
C PRO A 235 -5.70 -0.09 -19.53
N ALA A 236 -5.53 -0.96 -20.55
CA ALA A 236 -5.61 -0.56 -21.95
C ALA A 236 -6.99 0.01 -22.37
N GLU A 237 -8.06 -0.39 -21.71
CA GLU A 237 -9.42 0.10 -21.94
C GLU A 237 -9.67 1.38 -21.15
N VAL A 238 -9.39 1.33 -19.84
CA VAL A 238 -9.66 2.43 -18.91
C VAL A 238 -8.86 3.70 -19.24
N LEU A 239 -7.58 3.54 -19.65
CA LEU A 239 -6.73 4.69 -19.97
C LEU A 239 -7.13 5.38 -21.32
N ARG A 240 -7.98 4.73 -22.12
CA ARG A 240 -8.54 5.31 -23.37
C ARG A 240 -9.96 5.86 -23.20
N ASP A 241 -10.56 5.68 -22.02
CA ASP A 241 -11.92 6.13 -21.76
C ASP A 241 -11.99 7.67 -21.79
N PRO A 242 -12.88 8.26 -22.63
CA PRO A 242 -13.04 9.71 -22.69
C PRO A 242 -13.40 10.36 -21.35
N LEU A 243 -14.20 9.70 -20.49
CA LEU A 243 -14.55 10.19 -19.16
C LEU A 243 -13.30 10.29 -18.25
N VAL A 244 -12.39 9.32 -18.36
CA VAL A 244 -11.13 9.32 -17.65
C VAL A 244 -10.25 10.47 -18.14
N ALA A 245 -10.13 10.63 -19.46
CA ALA A 245 -9.38 11.74 -20.05
C ALA A 245 -9.94 13.11 -19.61
N GLU A 246 -11.26 13.30 -19.60
CA GLU A 246 -11.92 14.53 -19.15
C GLU A 246 -11.62 14.82 -17.67
N ALA A 247 -11.68 13.81 -16.79
CA ALA A 247 -11.40 13.97 -15.36
C ALA A 247 -9.97 14.48 -15.09
N TYR A 248 -9.01 14.11 -15.92
CA TYR A 248 -7.63 14.57 -15.81
C TYR A 248 -7.37 15.90 -16.52
N LEU A 249 -7.86 16.05 -17.76
CA LEU A 249 -7.66 17.25 -18.59
C LEU A 249 -8.47 18.46 -18.11
N GLY A 250 -9.71 18.24 -17.67
CA GLY A 250 -10.57 19.29 -17.16
C GLY A 250 -9.98 20.04 -15.95
N ARG A 251 -9.21 19.33 -15.13
CA ARG A 251 -8.49 19.94 -13.99
C ARG A 251 -7.20 20.66 -14.38
N ALA A 252 -6.50 20.22 -15.42
CA ALA A 252 -5.36 20.94 -15.96
C ALA A 252 -5.80 22.30 -16.51
N TYR A 253 -6.89 22.33 -17.24
CA TYR A 253 -7.50 23.56 -17.76
C TYR A 253 -8.01 24.54 -16.69
N ALA A 254 -8.56 24.01 -15.58
CA ALA A 254 -9.04 24.82 -14.46
C ALA A 254 -7.87 25.42 -13.63
N ARG A 255 -6.74 24.73 -13.53
CA ARG A 255 -5.52 25.23 -12.87
C ARG A 255 -4.86 26.37 -13.63
N GLU A 256 -4.82 26.29 -14.97
CA GLU A 256 -4.24 27.37 -15.81
C GLU A 256 -5.08 28.65 -15.79
N ARG A 257 -6.40 28.57 -15.60
CA ARG A 257 -7.31 29.72 -15.53
C ARG A 257 -7.50 30.30 -14.13
N GLY A 258 -7.16 29.59 -13.06
CA GLY A 258 -7.29 30.06 -11.67
C GLY A 258 -6.03 30.72 -11.10
N ALA A 259 -4.96 30.81 -11.88
CA ALA A 259 -3.69 31.46 -11.53
C ALA A 259 -3.53 32.87 -12.17
N GLY A 260 -4.64 33.50 -12.58
CA GLY A 260 -4.72 34.87 -13.08
C GLY A 260 -5.33 35.82 -12.08
#